data_4d138c66a17a6087f8d5a321b6fab25c
#
_entry.id   4d138c66a17a6087f8d5a321b6fab25c
#
_cell.length_a   1.000
_cell.length_b   1.000
_cell.length_c   1.000
_cell.angle_alpha   90.00
_cell.angle_beta   90.00
_cell.angle_gamma   90.00
#
_symmetry.space_group_name_H-M   'P 1'
#
loop_
_entity.id
_entity.type
_entity.pdbx_description
1 polymer ?
#
loop_
_entity_poly.entity_id
_entity_poly.type
_entity_poly.pdbx_seq_one_letter_code
_entity_poly.pdbx_strand_id
1 'polypeptide(L)'
;MDIKTIKAIVPNLPSNIAVLMRGPTGVGKSHVARAIADELKLPFIDVRGSTMDEAKVGGLPDMKAVDEKKVATFVVPSWFKTACDRPCVVMLDELNRSMPTVMQAFFQIVLDRELGNDEDGVPYRLHPDTRVVAAINAGSEYDVNEMDPALLRRFWVCDVEPTVADWTDWAEEAGLDKVLVEFIKQEPAHWRVDPASVEPGTVVPTPASWHRLSDSLVHMSLAPEKLAGGDVPGSFYSILTGFIGVEAGIAFRDFVKNYELQISAEDILSGKVKSGDLKDAPASQLAGLVEKISAHAKENNWKAKEVKAVAAFAEELGGEFLIQVFTGVQKAGNMKNLLPLNKQIGMKVVELVNAARATQK
;
A
#
# COMPACT_ATOMS: atom_id res chain seq x y z
N MET A 1 -13.12 -8.56 9.60
CA MET A 1 -13.42 -8.75 8.15
C MET A 1 -12.25 -8.20 7.36
N ASP A 2 -11.75 -8.95 6.38
CA ASP A 2 -10.66 -8.52 5.50
C ASP A 2 -11.08 -7.41 4.52
N ILE A 3 -10.08 -6.69 3.96
CA ILE A 3 -10.34 -5.53 3.11
C ILE A 3 -11.00 -5.92 1.78
N LYS A 4 -10.66 -7.08 1.20
CA LYS A 4 -11.24 -7.55 -0.06
C LYS A 4 -12.75 -7.78 0.09
N THR A 5 -13.15 -8.41 1.19
CA THR A 5 -14.58 -8.65 1.51
C THR A 5 -15.33 -7.32 1.71
N ILE A 6 -14.75 -6.35 2.43
CA ILE A 6 -15.38 -5.03 2.62
C ILE A 6 -15.57 -4.33 1.27
N LYS A 7 -14.56 -4.30 0.41
CA LYS A 7 -14.62 -3.71 -0.93
C LYS A 7 -15.63 -4.43 -1.84
N ALA A 8 -15.83 -5.73 -1.67
CA ALA A 8 -16.84 -6.47 -2.43
C ALA A 8 -18.28 -6.20 -1.95
N ILE A 9 -18.50 -5.96 -0.65
CA ILE A 9 -19.83 -5.79 -0.08
C ILE A 9 -20.31 -4.34 -0.18
N VAL A 10 -19.50 -3.37 0.30
CA VAL A 10 -19.94 -1.98 0.51
C VAL A 10 -20.46 -1.30 -0.76
N PRO A 11 -19.83 -1.44 -1.94
CA PRO A 11 -20.37 -0.86 -3.17
C PRO A 11 -21.75 -1.40 -3.55
N ASN A 12 -22.08 -2.62 -3.13
CA ASN A 12 -23.33 -3.30 -3.46
C ASN A 12 -24.45 -3.10 -2.42
N LEU A 13 -24.16 -2.50 -1.26
CA LEU A 13 -25.19 -2.12 -0.31
C LEU A 13 -26.07 -0.99 -0.90
N PRO A 14 -27.34 -0.86 -0.50
CA PRO A 14 -28.14 0.31 -0.81
C PRO A 14 -27.47 1.60 -0.31
N SER A 15 -27.53 2.69 -1.08
CA SER A 15 -26.87 3.97 -0.76
C SER A 15 -27.36 4.61 0.54
N ASN A 16 -28.60 4.29 0.94
CA ASN A 16 -29.20 4.78 2.19
C ASN A 16 -28.74 4.00 3.44
N ILE A 17 -28.02 2.90 3.28
CA ILE A 17 -27.43 2.19 4.41
C ILE A 17 -26.06 2.78 4.73
N ALA A 18 -25.96 3.37 5.91
CA ALA A 18 -24.67 3.85 6.41
C ALA A 18 -23.78 2.68 6.86
N VAL A 19 -22.48 2.79 6.59
CA VAL A 19 -21.48 1.77 6.95
C VAL A 19 -20.64 2.27 8.11
N LEU A 20 -20.41 1.44 9.12
CA LEU A 20 -19.50 1.74 10.23
C LEU A 20 -18.33 0.77 10.24
N MET A 21 -17.13 1.28 9.97
CA MET A 21 -15.87 0.54 10.08
C MET A 21 -15.27 0.70 11.46
N ARG A 22 -15.09 -0.40 12.19
CA ARG A 22 -14.44 -0.43 13.50
C ARG A 22 -13.07 -1.09 13.39
N GLY A 23 -12.11 -0.60 14.12
CA GLY A 23 -10.78 -1.21 14.20
C GLY A 23 -9.71 -0.26 14.74
N PRO A 24 -8.52 -0.76 15.06
CA PRO A 24 -7.41 0.05 15.57
C PRO A 24 -6.99 1.16 14.61
N THR A 25 -6.24 2.13 15.13
CA THR A 25 -5.63 3.16 14.29
C THR A 25 -4.57 2.56 13.34
N GLY A 26 -4.48 3.10 12.14
CA GLY A 26 -3.45 2.69 11.16
C GLY A 26 -3.76 1.41 10.37
N VAL A 27 -4.95 0.79 10.54
CA VAL A 27 -5.35 -0.40 9.76
C VAL A 27 -5.90 -0.09 8.36
N GLY A 28 -6.02 1.20 8.00
CA GLY A 28 -6.42 1.60 6.66
C GLY A 28 -7.90 1.90 6.45
N LYS A 29 -8.72 2.10 7.50
CA LYS A 29 -10.17 2.39 7.37
C LYS A 29 -10.48 3.51 6.38
N SER A 30 -9.84 4.67 6.53
CA SER A 30 -10.06 5.83 5.65
C SER A 30 -9.55 5.56 4.22
N HIS A 31 -8.50 4.74 4.08
CA HIS A 31 -8.01 4.30 2.77
C HIS A 31 -9.03 3.40 2.05
N VAL A 32 -9.63 2.46 2.78
CA VAL A 32 -10.69 1.58 2.25
C VAL A 32 -11.89 2.39 1.79
N ALA A 33 -12.35 3.38 2.59
CA ALA A 33 -13.45 4.27 2.21
C ALA A 33 -13.15 5.05 0.93
N ARG A 34 -11.91 5.55 0.77
CA ARG A 34 -11.47 6.24 -0.45
C ARG A 34 -11.44 5.29 -1.65
N ALA A 35 -10.90 4.09 -1.48
CA ALA A 35 -10.87 3.08 -2.54
C ALA A 35 -12.29 2.69 -3.02
N ILE A 36 -13.27 2.63 -2.10
CA ILE A 36 -14.67 2.41 -2.43
C ILE A 36 -15.23 3.59 -3.26
N ALA A 37 -14.89 4.83 -2.90
CA ALA A 37 -15.31 6.00 -3.66
C ALA A 37 -14.72 6.00 -5.09
N ASP A 38 -13.44 5.63 -5.23
CA ASP A 38 -12.76 5.52 -6.53
C ASP A 38 -13.39 4.42 -7.40
N GLU A 39 -13.72 3.25 -6.83
CA GLU A 39 -14.39 2.15 -7.52
C GLU A 39 -15.79 2.57 -8.02
N LEU A 40 -16.53 3.29 -7.19
CA LEU A 40 -17.84 3.84 -7.54
C LEU A 40 -17.77 5.07 -8.46
N LYS A 41 -16.56 5.61 -8.68
CA LYS A 41 -16.33 6.86 -9.42
C LYS A 41 -17.08 8.05 -8.84
N LEU A 42 -17.18 8.09 -7.51
CA LEU A 42 -17.84 9.15 -6.75
C LEU A 42 -16.81 10.06 -6.08
N PRO A 43 -17.08 11.37 -5.96
CA PRO A 43 -16.28 12.26 -5.14
C PRO A 43 -16.21 11.77 -3.69
N PHE A 44 -15.04 11.90 -3.07
CA PHE A 44 -14.80 11.55 -1.68
C PHE A 44 -14.74 12.81 -0.81
N ILE A 45 -15.54 12.86 0.25
CA ILE A 45 -15.58 13.94 1.22
C ILE A 45 -15.14 13.39 2.58
N ASP A 46 -14.00 13.88 3.09
CA ASP A 46 -13.43 13.45 4.37
C ASP A 46 -13.83 14.46 5.47
N VAL A 47 -14.62 14.00 6.43
CA VAL A 47 -15.10 14.80 7.56
C VAL A 47 -14.61 14.15 8.85
N ARG A 48 -13.71 14.81 9.56
CA ARG A 48 -13.11 14.28 10.80
C ARG A 48 -13.82 14.82 12.03
N GLY A 49 -14.51 13.94 12.73
CA GLY A 49 -15.26 14.27 13.92
C GLY A 49 -14.42 14.92 15.02
N SER A 50 -13.19 14.46 15.23
CA SER A 50 -12.26 15.00 16.23
C SER A 50 -11.84 16.46 15.99
N THR A 51 -12.00 16.97 14.77
CA THR A 51 -11.63 18.36 14.38
C THR A 51 -12.83 19.27 14.17
N MET A 52 -14.04 18.73 14.36
CA MET A 52 -15.29 19.46 14.19
C MET A 52 -15.73 20.12 15.50
N ASP A 53 -16.36 21.27 15.36
CA ASP A 53 -17.16 21.93 16.37
C ASP A 53 -18.62 22.07 15.89
N GLU A 54 -19.49 22.60 16.74
CA GLU A 54 -20.92 22.73 16.43
C GLU A 54 -21.19 23.55 15.17
N ALA A 55 -20.42 24.64 14.98
CA ALA A 55 -20.57 25.50 13.80
C ALA A 55 -20.12 24.83 12.51
N LYS A 56 -19.04 24.02 12.57
CA LYS A 56 -18.52 23.29 11.41
C LYS A 56 -19.42 22.13 10.99
N VAL A 57 -20.18 21.54 11.91
CA VAL A 57 -21.11 20.46 11.61
C VAL A 57 -22.51 20.96 11.38
N GLY A 58 -23.08 21.75 12.31
CA GLY A 58 -24.45 22.23 12.28
C GLY A 58 -24.68 23.45 11.39
N GLY A 59 -23.60 24.14 11.03
CA GLY A 59 -23.68 25.42 10.29
C GLY A 59 -23.81 26.64 11.18
N LEU A 60 -23.98 27.78 10.55
CA LEU A 60 -24.13 29.08 11.23
C LEU A 60 -25.52 29.65 11.00
N PRO A 61 -26.08 30.41 11.97
CA PRO A 61 -27.34 31.09 11.75
C PRO A 61 -27.32 32.00 10.51
N ASP A 62 -28.35 31.92 9.70
CA ASP A 62 -28.54 32.86 8.59
C ASP A 62 -29.10 34.19 9.14
N MET A 63 -28.20 35.15 9.28
CA MET A 63 -28.58 36.47 9.84
C MET A 63 -29.59 37.22 8.95
N LYS A 64 -29.60 37.01 7.64
CA LYS A 64 -30.59 37.60 6.74
C LYS A 64 -31.99 37.06 7.01
N ALA A 65 -32.11 35.74 7.12
CA ALA A 65 -33.38 35.13 7.46
C ALA A 65 -33.90 35.55 8.84
N VAL A 66 -32.99 35.72 9.83
CA VAL A 66 -33.33 36.23 11.14
C VAL A 66 -33.85 37.68 11.07
N ASP A 67 -33.18 38.57 10.34
CA ASP A 67 -33.54 39.98 10.25
C ASP A 67 -34.78 40.22 9.41
N GLU A 68 -34.89 39.55 8.25
CA GLU A 68 -35.96 39.79 7.28
C GLU A 68 -37.23 39.00 7.62
N LYS A 69 -37.09 37.69 7.95
CA LYS A 69 -38.21 36.75 8.12
C LYS A 69 -38.54 36.46 9.59
N LYS A 70 -37.68 36.87 10.54
CA LYS A 70 -37.79 36.57 11.98
C LYS A 70 -37.82 35.06 12.29
N VAL A 71 -37.13 34.27 11.44
CA VAL A 71 -36.97 32.84 11.63
C VAL A 71 -35.48 32.50 11.76
N ALA A 72 -35.18 31.54 12.63
CA ALA A 72 -33.83 31.02 12.76
C ALA A 72 -33.63 29.87 11.76
N THR A 73 -32.81 30.07 10.75
CA THR A 73 -32.34 29.06 9.81
C THR A 73 -30.83 28.97 9.86
N PHE A 74 -30.27 27.91 9.35
CA PHE A 74 -28.85 27.67 9.43
C PHE A 74 -28.26 27.42 8.03
N VAL A 75 -27.19 28.16 7.73
CA VAL A 75 -26.40 27.92 6.54
C VAL A 75 -25.56 26.64 6.78
N VAL A 76 -25.87 25.60 6.07
CA VAL A 76 -25.17 24.30 6.24
C VAL A 76 -23.73 24.37 5.72
N PRO A 77 -22.81 23.54 6.27
CA PRO A 77 -21.43 23.49 5.82
C PRO A 77 -21.31 23.13 4.33
N SER A 78 -20.31 23.69 3.65
CA SER A 78 -20.10 23.44 2.21
C SER A 78 -19.94 21.98 1.84
N TRP A 79 -19.30 21.19 2.71
CA TRP A 79 -19.15 19.76 2.50
C TRP A 79 -20.50 19.04 2.48
N PHE A 80 -21.41 19.40 3.37
CA PHE A 80 -22.75 18.82 3.43
C PHE A 80 -23.61 19.27 2.24
N LYS A 81 -23.56 20.57 1.91
CA LYS A 81 -24.24 21.10 0.72
C LYS A 81 -23.80 20.39 -0.56
N THR A 82 -22.49 20.12 -0.71
CA THR A 82 -21.95 19.35 -1.83
C THR A 82 -22.56 17.95 -1.88
N ALA A 83 -22.71 17.30 -0.72
CA ALA A 83 -23.27 15.96 -0.61
C ALA A 83 -24.78 15.91 -0.85
N CYS A 84 -25.49 17.06 -0.74
CA CYS A 84 -26.90 17.22 -1.14
C CYS A 84 -27.03 17.40 -2.66
N ASP A 85 -26.14 18.17 -3.27
CA ASP A 85 -26.27 18.58 -4.68
C ASP A 85 -25.84 17.49 -5.67
N ARG A 86 -24.97 16.57 -5.28
CA ARG A 86 -24.46 15.51 -6.12
C ARG A 86 -24.08 14.24 -5.34
N PRO A 87 -24.14 13.06 -5.98
CA PRO A 87 -23.73 11.83 -5.33
C PRO A 87 -22.25 11.87 -4.95
N CYS A 88 -21.93 11.41 -3.75
CA CYS A 88 -20.57 11.31 -3.23
C CYS A 88 -20.48 10.23 -2.15
N VAL A 89 -19.26 9.92 -1.72
CA VAL A 89 -19.00 9.15 -0.50
C VAL A 89 -18.56 10.13 0.60
N VAL A 90 -19.37 10.25 1.64
CA VAL A 90 -19.06 11.05 2.84
C VAL A 90 -18.46 10.13 3.88
N MET A 91 -17.21 10.37 4.23
CA MET A 91 -16.50 9.68 5.31
C MET A 91 -16.61 10.50 6.60
N LEU A 92 -17.23 9.92 7.64
CA LEU A 92 -17.26 10.46 8.99
C LEU A 92 -16.17 9.76 9.81
N ASP A 93 -14.94 10.29 9.75
CA ASP A 93 -13.78 9.66 10.41
C ASP A 93 -13.68 10.08 11.88
N GLU A 94 -13.15 9.20 12.71
CA GLU A 94 -12.99 9.39 14.14
C GLU A 94 -14.29 9.77 14.85
N LEU A 95 -15.40 9.17 14.46
CA LEU A 95 -16.74 9.51 14.94
C LEU A 95 -16.84 9.47 16.48
N ASN A 96 -16.25 8.46 17.12
CA ASN A 96 -16.26 8.31 18.58
C ASN A 96 -15.28 9.23 19.34
N ARG A 97 -14.50 10.05 18.62
CA ARG A 97 -13.66 11.12 19.19
C ARG A 97 -14.29 12.51 19.06
N SER A 98 -15.49 12.55 18.48
CA SER A 98 -16.25 13.81 18.35
C SER A 98 -16.78 14.28 19.71
N MET A 99 -16.93 15.59 19.85
CA MET A 99 -17.69 16.15 20.98
C MET A 99 -19.13 15.64 20.94
N PRO A 100 -19.80 15.47 22.09
CA PRO A 100 -21.18 14.97 22.15
C PRO A 100 -22.18 15.73 21.26
N THR A 101 -22.06 17.04 21.20
CA THR A 101 -22.91 17.92 20.36
C THR A 101 -22.68 17.69 18.87
N VAL A 102 -21.44 17.50 18.45
CA VAL A 102 -21.06 17.15 17.08
C VAL A 102 -21.59 15.76 16.72
N MET A 103 -21.50 14.82 17.65
CA MET A 103 -22.02 13.47 17.45
C MET A 103 -23.52 13.47 17.19
N GLN A 104 -24.29 14.32 17.87
CA GLN A 104 -25.74 14.46 17.64
C GLN A 104 -26.07 14.92 16.21
N ALA A 105 -25.32 15.86 15.65
CA ALA A 105 -25.48 16.26 14.26
C ALA A 105 -25.18 15.11 13.28
N PHE A 106 -24.14 14.34 13.56
CA PHE A 106 -23.84 13.14 12.78
C PHE A 106 -24.94 12.07 12.91
N PHE A 107 -25.61 11.96 14.08
CA PHE A 107 -26.79 11.13 14.23
C PHE A 107 -27.87 11.50 13.21
N GLN A 108 -28.21 12.77 13.09
CA GLN A 108 -29.23 13.24 12.15
C GLN A 108 -28.84 12.89 10.70
N ILE A 109 -27.56 13.10 10.33
CA ILE A 109 -27.07 12.76 8.99
C ILE A 109 -27.17 11.26 8.71
N VAL A 110 -26.84 10.40 9.67
CA VAL A 110 -26.88 8.95 9.53
C VAL A 110 -28.31 8.41 9.52
N LEU A 111 -29.19 8.96 10.37
CA LEU A 111 -30.57 8.50 10.55
C LEU A 111 -31.48 9.00 9.45
N ASP A 112 -31.55 10.32 9.30
CA ASP A 112 -32.53 11.01 8.50
C ASP A 112 -31.99 11.43 7.14
N ARG A 113 -30.66 11.37 6.98
CA ARG A 113 -29.93 11.86 5.80
C ARG A 113 -30.13 13.36 5.59
N GLU A 114 -30.34 14.11 6.68
CA GLU A 114 -30.68 15.52 6.70
C GLU A 114 -29.79 16.28 7.67
N LEU A 115 -29.65 17.59 7.45
CA LEU A 115 -29.03 18.50 8.38
C LEU A 115 -29.53 19.92 8.13
N GLY A 116 -29.92 20.62 9.22
CA GLY A 116 -30.41 21.97 9.13
C GLY A 116 -31.65 22.12 8.23
N ASN A 117 -32.11 23.38 8.07
CA ASN A 117 -33.27 23.72 7.24
C ASN A 117 -32.96 24.97 6.42
N ASP A 118 -33.57 25.08 5.25
CA ASP A 118 -33.58 26.32 4.46
C ASP A 118 -34.55 27.36 5.06
N GLU A 119 -34.69 28.49 4.39
CA GLU A 119 -35.52 29.61 4.84
C GLU A 119 -37.03 29.32 4.83
N ASP A 120 -37.46 28.25 4.17
CA ASP A 120 -38.85 27.77 4.12
C ASP A 120 -39.08 26.62 5.10
N GLY A 121 -38.08 26.26 5.91
CA GLY A 121 -38.11 25.19 6.89
C GLY A 121 -37.94 23.77 6.29
N VAL A 122 -37.53 23.69 5.02
CA VAL A 122 -37.28 22.42 4.36
C VAL A 122 -35.87 21.92 4.72
N PRO A 123 -35.72 20.69 5.24
CA PRO A 123 -34.41 20.18 5.59
C PRO A 123 -33.53 19.93 4.35
N TYR A 124 -32.23 20.29 4.50
CA TYR A 124 -31.24 19.89 3.49
C TYR A 124 -31.03 18.39 3.56
N ARG A 125 -31.26 17.70 2.44
CA ARG A 125 -31.16 16.24 2.33
C ARG A 125 -29.98 15.81 1.48
N LEU A 126 -29.25 14.76 1.92
CA LEU A 126 -28.24 14.12 1.10
C LEU A 126 -28.82 13.62 -0.21
N HIS A 127 -28.07 13.75 -1.29
CA HIS A 127 -28.42 13.15 -2.58
C HIS A 127 -28.78 11.66 -2.40
N PRO A 128 -29.83 11.13 -3.05
CA PRO A 128 -30.23 9.73 -2.87
C PRO A 128 -29.11 8.72 -3.01
N ASP A 129 -28.19 8.95 -3.95
CA ASP A 129 -27.04 8.07 -4.21
C ASP A 129 -25.78 8.41 -3.39
N THR A 130 -25.83 9.42 -2.53
CA THR A 130 -24.73 9.70 -1.58
C THR A 130 -24.64 8.57 -0.56
N ARG A 131 -23.42 8.06 -0.33
CA ARG A 131 -23.12 7.03 0.66
C ARG A 131 -22.46 7.64 1.89
N VAL A 132 -22.86 7.18 3.06
CA VAL A 132 -22.24 7.56 4.34
C VAL A 132 -21.41 6.38 4.84
N VAL A 133 -20.12 6.61 5.05
CA VAL A 133 -19.19 5.67 5.66
C VAL A 133 -18.62 6.32 6.89
N ALA A 134 -18.74 5.68 8.05
CA ALA A 134 -18.17 6.17 9.29
C ALA A 134 -17.03 5.27 9.74
N ALA A 135 -16.07 5.82 10.49
CA ALA A 135 -15.04 5.04 11.13
C ALA A 135 -14.91 5.41 12.61
N ILE A 136 -14.65 4.39 13.41
CA ILE A 136 -14.31 4.53 14.82
C ILE A 136 -13.04 3.75 15.13
N ASN A 137 -12.28 4.28 16.08
CA ASN A 137 -11.15 3.56 16.66
C ASN A 137 -11.70 2.67 17.79
N ALA A 138 -11.38 1.38 17.72
CA ALA A 138 -11.70 0.39 18.73
C ALA A 138 -10.42 0.00 19.45
N GLY A 139 -10.47 -0.03 20.79
CA GLY A 139 -9.36 -0.38 21.65
C GLY A 139 -9.46 0.40 22.96
N SER A 140 -9.06 -0.22 24.06
CA SER A 140 -9.10 0.37 25.40
C SER A 140 -8.02 1.46 25.62
N GLU A 141 -7.07 1.54 24.70
CA GLU A 141 -5.97 2.52 24.70
C GLU A 141 -6.39 3.91 24.19
N TYR A 142 -7.61 4.04 23.65
CA TYR A 142 -8.13 5.30 23.15
C TYR A 142 -9.10 5.94 24.14
N ASP A 143 -8.92 7.24 24.41
CA ASP A 143 -9.93 8.05 25.07
C ASP A 143 -11.05 8.35 24.07
N VAL A 144 -12.07 7.51 24.08
CA VAL A 144 -13.18 7.54 23.13
C VAL A 144 -14.52 7.47 23.83
N ASN A 145 -15.52 8.15 23.29
CA ASN A 145 -16.88 8.05 23.76
C ASN A 145 -17.49 6.70 23.33
N GLU A 146 -18.25 6.08 24.22
CA GLU A 146 -19.08 4.94 23.85
C GLU A 146 -20.11 5.34 22.82
N MET A 147 -20.31 4.49 21.82
CA MET A 147 -21.34 4.73 20.80
C MET A 147 -22.71 4.37 21.33
N ASP A 148 -23.65 5.29 21.17
CA ASP A 148 -25.05 5.04 21.51
C ASP A 148 -25.58 3.78 20.76
N PRO A 149 -26.20 2.81 21.47
CA PRO A 149 -26.77 1.64 20.84
C PRO A 149 -27.83 1.92 19.76
N ALA A 150 -28.56 3.03 19.89
CA ALA A 150 -29.54 3.44 18.88
C ALA A 150 -28.85 3.88 17.58
N LEU A 151 -27.69 4.58 17.68
CA LEU A 151 -26.89 4.91 16.50
C LEU A 151 -26.29 3.66 15.86
N LEU A 152 -25.72 2.74 16.65
CA LEU A 152 -25.12 1.52 16.12
C LEU A 152 -26.11 0.69 15.29
N ARG A 153 -27.39 0.65 15.67
CA ARG A 153 -28.44 -0.08 14.94
C ARG A 153 -28.79 0.51 13.58
N ARG A 154 -28.27 1.69 13.25
CA ARG A 154 -28.51 2.39 11.98
C ARG A 154 -27.40 2.16 10.97
N PHE A 155 -26.32 1.52 11.39
CA PHE A 155 -25.22 1.16 10.55
C PHE A 155 -25.24 -0.33 10.17
N TRP A 156 -24.75 -0.62 8.98
CA TRP A 156 -24.11 -1.89 8.73
C TRP A 156 -22.71 -1.82 9.32
N VAL A 157 -22.41 -2.63 10.32
CA VAL A 157 -21.17 -2.55 11.11
C VAL A 157 -20.20 -3.62 10.64
N CYS A 158 -18.94 -3.25 10.38
CA CYS A 158 -17.88 -4.20 10.11
C CYS A 158 -16.62 -3.90 10.93
N ASP A 159 -16.04 -4.95 11.50
CA ASP A 159 -14.73 -4.90 12.12
C ASP A 159 -13.67 -5.07 11.05
N VAL A 160 -12.80 -4.07 10.90
CA VAL A 160 -11.75 -4.05 9.88
C VAL A 160 -10.54 -4.79 10.41
N GLU A 161 -10.27 -5.94 9.87
CA GLU A 161 -9.17 -6.83 10.23
C GLU A 161 -8.39 -7.19 8.96
N PRO A 162 -7.50 -6.30 8.49
CA PRO A 162 -6.70 -6.58 7.32
C PRO A 162 -5.75 -7.75 7.58
N THR A 163 -5.54 -8.57 6.59
CA THR A 163 -4.53 -9.63 6.60
C THR A 163 -3.21 -9.11 6.04
N VAL A 164 -2.12 -9.81 6.34
CA VAL A 164 -0.81 -9.53 5.72
C VAL A 164 -0.91 -9.64 4.20
N ALA A 165 -1.62 -10.65 3.70
CA ALA A 165 -1.83 -10.85 2.27
C ALA A 165 -2.57 -9.67 1.61
N ASP A 166 -3.66 -9.16 2.22
CA ASP A 166 -4.36 -7.98 1.70
C ASP A 166 -3.44 -6.77 1.58
N TRP A 167 -2.58 -6.57 2.59
CA TRP A 167 -1.68 -5.44 2.61
C TRP A 167 -0.54 -5.61 1.60
N THR A 168 0.06 -6.80 1.49
CA THR A 168 1.15 -7.05 0.54
C THR A 168 0.68 -6.99 -0.90
N ASP A 169 -0.50 -7.52 -1.21
CA ASP A 169 -1.11 -7.40 -2.55
C ASP A 169 -1.32 -5.92 -2.92
N TRP A 170 -1.89 -5.14 -2.00
CA TRP A 170 -2.06 -3.71 -2.19
C TRP A 170 -0.72 -2.97 -2.31
N ALA A 171 0.28 -3.32 -1.50
CA ALA A 171 1.59 -2.68 -1.51
C ALA A 171 2.33 -2.91 -2.85
N GLU A 172 2.18 -4.10 -3.44
CA GLU A 172 2.70 -4.40 -4.78
C GLU A 172 1.99 -3.59 -5.87
N GLU A 173 0.65 -3.51 -5.82
CA GLU A 173 -0.14 -2.69 -6.75
C GLU A 173 0.19 -1.20 -6.63
N ALA A 174 0.41 -0.71 -5.42
CA ALA A 174 0.79 0.68 -5.14
C ALA A 174 2.27 0.98 -5.47
N GLY A 175 3.07 -0.03 -5.82
CA GLY A 175 4.47 0.13 -6.19
C GLY A 175 5.41 0.42 -5.02
N LEU A 176 5.10 -0.08 -3.83
CA LEU A 176 6.01 0.00 -2.68
C LEU A 176 7.29 -0.79 -2.97
N ASP A 177 8.37 -0.45 -2.22
CA ASP A 177 9.67 -1.12 -2.37
C ASP A 177 9.55 -2.64 -2.17
N LYS A 178 10.06 -3.41 -3.13
CA LYS A 178 9.92 -4.88 -3.16
C LYS A 178 10.59 -5.57 -1.98
N VAL A 179 11.76 -5.06 -1.54
CA VAL A 179 12.49 -5.62 -0.41
C VAL A 179 11.70 -5.43 0.88
N LEU A 180 11.01 -4.29 1.02
CA LEU A 180 10.13 -4.04 2.15
C LEU A 180 8.92 -4.98 2.13
N VAL A 181 8.27 -5.16 0.98
CA VAL A 181 7.13 -6.08 0.85
C VAL A 181 7.54 -7.52 1.13
N GLU A 182 8.71 -7.93 0.63
CA GLU A 182 9.25 -9.27 0.86
C GLU A 182 9.58 -9.51 2.35
N PHE A 183 10.14 -8.51 3.03
CA PHE A 183 10.35 -8.60 4.47
C PHE A 183 9.05 -8.89 5.23
N ILE A 184 7.97 -8.16 4.91
CA ILE A 184 6.68 -8.35 5.58
C ILE A 184 6.09 -9.74 5.28
N LYS A 185 6.32 -10.28 4.08
CA LYS A 185 5.89 -11.65 3.73
C LYS A 185 6.64 -12.71 4.52
N GLN A 186 7.95 -12.52 4.71
CA GLN A 186 8.78 -13.49 5.42
C GLN A 186 8.68 -13.36 6.94
N GLU A 187 8.53 -12.14 7.45
CA GLU A 187 8.51 -11.80 8.87
C GLU A 187 7.18 -11.10 9.27
N PRO A 188 6.04 -11.78 9.12
CA PRO A 188 4.71 -11.17 9.34
C PRO A 188 4.48 -10.67 10.77
N ALA A 189 5.26 -11.14 11.74
CA ALA A 189 5.21 -10.66 13.12
C ALA A 189 5.56 -9.16 13.24
N HIS A 190 6.38 -8.64 12.32
CA HIS A 190 6.78 -7.24 12.27
C HIS A 190 5.85 -6.35 11.45
N TRP A 191 4.83 -6.92 10.81
CA TRP A 191 3.87 -6.13 10.04
C TRP A 191 3.02 -5.21 10.90
N ARG A 192 2.55 -5.73 12.06
CA ARG A 192 1.68 -5.01 12.97
C ARG A 192 1.88 -5.52 14.40
N VAL A 193 2.03 -4.59 15.34
CA VAL A 193 1.99 -4.85 16.78
C VAL A 193 0.76 -4.14 17.36
N ASP A 194 0.07 -4.80 18.26
CA ASP A 194 -1.06 -4.20 18.98
C ASP A 194 -0.53 -3.13 19.95
N PRO A 195 -0.92 -1.86 19.82
CA PRO A 195 -0.51 -0.81 20.76
C PRO A 195 -0.87 -1.10 22.23
N ALA A 196 -1.94 -1.86 22.46
CA ALA A 196 -2.35 -2.25 23.81
C ALA A 196 -1.39 -3.26 24.48
N SER A 197 -0.52 -3.92 23.67
CA SER A 197 0.46 -4.90 24.17
C SER A 197 1.79 -4.28 24.62
N VAL A 198 1.97 -2.97 24.45
CA VAL A 198 3.21 -2.25 24.75
C VAL A 198 2.94 -1.03 25.64
N GLU A 199 4.00 -0.45 26.21
CA GLU A 199 3.88 0.76 27.00
C GLU A 199 3.34 1.94 26.18
N PRO A 200 2.46 2.79 26.76
CA PRO A 200 1.93 3.96 26.07
C PRO A 200 3.04 4.87 25.52
N GLY A 201 2.90 5.28 24.28
CA GLY A 201 3.90 6.12 23.59
C GLY A 201 5.02 5.35 22.91
N THR A 202 5.07 4.04 23.01
CA THR A 202 6.02 3.22 22.25
C THR A 202 5.69 3.24 20.76
N VAL A 203 6.69 3.49 19.93
CA VAL A 203 6.54 3.39 18.47
C VAL A 203 6.50 1.93 18.07
N VAL A 204 5.42 1.52 17.43
CA VAL A 204 5.19 0.14 16.94
C VAL A 204 4.81 0.13 15.47
N PRO A 205 5.11 -0.97 14.75
CA PRO A 205 4.76 -1.08 13.34
C PRO A 205 3.23 -1.20 13.16
N THR A 206 2.75 -0.53 12.12
CA THR A 206 1.38 -0.61 11.63
C THR A 206 1.39 -0.65 10.10
N PRO A 207 0.33 -1.14 9.44
CA PRO A 207 0.21 -1.06 7.98
C PRO A 207 0.47 0.34 7.41
N ALA A 208 -0.03 1.37 8.10
CA ALA A 208 0.15 2.76 7.68
C ALA A 208 1.58 3.28 7.91
N SER A 209 2.26 2.84 8.98
CA SER A 209 3.65 3.25 9.24
C SER A 209 4.61 2.65 8.23
N TRP A 210 4.40 1.42 7.79
CA TRP A 210 5.17 0.80 6.71
C TRP A 210 5.03 1.55 5.38
N HIS A 211 3.82 1.96 5.02
CA HIS A 211 3.59 2.77 3.82
C HIS A 211 4.36 4.10 3.89
N ARG A 212 4.19 4.86 5.00
CA ARG A 212 4.90 6.13 5.19
C ARG A 212 6.42 5.97 5.22
N LEU A 213 6.90 4.88 5.79
CA LEU A 213 8.31 4.53 5.78
C LEU A 213 8.82 4.34 4.35
N SER A 214 8.11 3.54 3.53
CA SER A 214 8.46 3.32 2.13
C SER A 214 8.58 4.64 1.37
N ASP A 215 7.58 5.51 1.44
CA ASP A 215 7.58 6.82 0.78
C ASP A 215 8.76 7.68 1.25
N SER A 216 9.04 7.68 2.56
CA SER A 216 10.12 8.46 3.13
C SER A 216 11.49 7.96 2.68
N LEU A 217 11.70 6.65 2.66
CA LEU A 217 12.96 6.05 2.21
C LEU A 217 13.21 6.31 0.71
N VAL A 218 12.18 6.21 -0.12
CA VAL A 218 12.27 6.55 -1.55
C VAL A 218 12.62 8.03 -1.74
N HIS A 219 11.93 8.93 -1.03
CA HIS A 219 12.18 10.37 -1.11
C HIS A 219 13.62 10.73 -0.69
N MET A 220 14.16 10.06 0.31
CA MET A 220 15.52 10.27 0.81
C MET A 220 16.59 9.54 0.01
N SER A 221 16.25 8.87 -1.08
CA SER A 221 17.17 8.03 -1.88
C SER A 221 17.79 6.86 -1.09
N LEU A 222 17.08 6.39 -0.07
CA LEU A 222 17.43 5.26 0.79
C LEU A 222 16.53 4.04 0.54
N ALA A 223 16.01 3.88 -0.67
CA ALA A 223 15.15 2.76 -1.03
C ALA A 223 15.83 1.42 -0.67
N PRO A 224 15.16 0.52 0.06
CA PRO A 224 15.73 -0.77 0.47
C PRO A 224 16.27 -1.60 -0.68
N GLU A 225 15.63 -1.59 -1.83
CA GLU A 225 16.10 -2.28 -3.04
C GLU A 225 17.49 -1.81 -3.50
N LYS A 226 17.85 -0.53 -3.26
CA LYS A 226 19.17 0.01 -3.61
C LYS A 226 20.25 -0.26 -2.57
N LEU A 227 19.84 -0.51 -1.32
CA LEU A 227 20.73 -0.81 -0.20
C LEU A 227 20.90 -2.32 0.04
N ALA A 228 20.11 -3.13 -0.64
CA ALA A 228 20.05 -4.58 -0.46
C ALA A 228 21.42 -5.24 -0.68
N GLY A 229 21.85 -6.06 0.28
CA GLY A 229 23.12 -6.80 0.24
C GLY A 229 24.37 -5.92 0.38
N GLY A 230 24.23 -4.61 0.71
CA GLY A 230 25.32 -3.66 0.81
C GLY A 230 25.47 -3.02 2.19
N ASP A 231 26.27 -1.96 2.21
CA ASP A 231 26.44 -1.17 3.44
C ASP A 231 25.23 -0.24 3.65
N VAL A 232 24.65 -0.33 4.84
CA VAL A 232 23.42 0.39 5.20
C VAL A 232 23.79 1.60 6.05
N PRO A 233 23.51 2.85 5.60
CA PRO A 233 23.84 4.06 6.34
C PRO A 233 23.17 4.10 7.72
N GLY A 234 23.86 4.68 8.73
CA GLY A 234 23.31 4.84 10.08
C GLY A 234 22.00 5.63 10.13
N SER A 235 21.81 6.59 9.21
CA SER A 235 20.55 7.34 9.05
C SER A 235 19.36 6.46 8.69
N PHE A 236 19.59 5.39 7.94
CA PHE A 236 18.54 4.42 7.60
C PHE A 236 17.89 3.85 8.86
N TYR A 237 18.71 3.33 9.80
CA TYR A 237 18.19 2.79 11.05
C TYR A 237 17.41 3.83 11.87
N SER A 238 17.91 5.07 11.95
CA SER A 238 17.21 6.13 12.68
C SER A 238 15.83 6.45 12.11
N ILE A 239 15.69 6.36 10.78
CA ILE A 239 14.39 6.53 10.11
C ILE A 239 13.47 5.36 10.44
N LEU A 240 13.97 4.12 10.35
CA LEU A 240 13.21 2.92 10.67
C LEU A 240 12.62 3.00 12.07
N THR A 241 13.44 3.29 13.08
CA THR A 241 12.99 3.33 14.47
C THR A 241 11.93 4.37 14.73
N GLY A 242 11.96 5.50 14.00
CA GLY A 242 10.96 6.55 14.10
C GLY A 242 9.58 6.16 13.53
N PHE A 243 9.52 5.24 12.57
CA PHE A 243 8.26 4.81 11.95
C PHE A 243 7.72 3.49 12.49
N ILE A 244 8.61 2.52 12.75
CA ILE A 244 8.23 1.13 13.04
C ILE A 244 8.79 0.61 14.37
N GLY A 245 9.45 1.45 15.13
CA GLY A 245 10.04 1.10 16.41
C GLY A 245 11.36 0.36 16.31
N VAL A 246 11.96 0.08 17.48
CA VAL A 246 13.33 -0.46 17.57
C VAL A 246 13.39 -1.90 17.06
N GLU A 247 12.50 -2.76 17.50
CA GLU A 247 12.51 -4.19 17.19
C GLU A 247 12.35 -4.45 15.68
N ALA A 248 11.26 -3.95 15.09
CA ALA A 248 11.02 -4.07 13.65
C ALA A 248 12.10 -3.34 12.84
N GLY A 249 12.63 -2.21 13.36
CA GLY A 249 13.70 -1.46 12.73
C GLY A 249 15.02 -2.24 12.65
N ILE A 250 15.40 -2.95 13.70
CA ILE A 250 16.58 -3.83 13.70
C ILE A 250 16.36 -4.99 12.72
N ALA A 251 15.24 -5.69 12.84
CA ALA A 251 14.94 -6.83 11.99
C ALA A 251 14.94 -6.45 10.50
N PHE A 252 14.31 -5.33 10.14
CA PHE A 252 14.26 -4.88 8.75
C PHE A 252 15.62 -4.40 8.23
N ARG A 253 16.41 -3.67 9.05
CA ARG A 253 17.79 -3.28 8.69
C ARG A 253 18.64 -4.50 8.38
N ASP A 254 18.59 -5.52 9.26
CA ASP A 254 19.40 -6.72 9.12
C ASP A 254 18.92 -7.56 7.93
N PHE A 255 17.61 -7.57 7.66
CA PHE A 255 17.06 -8.16 6.46
C PHE A 255 17.60 -7.48 5.19
N VAL A 256 17.55 -6.14 5.11
CA VAL A 256 18.07 -5.38 3.95
C VAL A 256 19.58 -5.63 3.76
N LYS A 257 20.35 -5.61 4.85
CA LYS A 257 21.79 -5.86 4.80
C LYS A 257 22.15 -7.25 4.28
N ASN A 258 21.37 -8.26 4.65
CA ASN A 258 21.59 -9.66 4.28
C ASN A 258 20.72 -10.11 3.10
N TYR A 259 19.99 -9.17 2.48
CA TYR A 259 19.07 -9.48 1.40
C TYR A 259 19.84 -9.89 0.15
N GLU A 260 19.77 -11.16 -0.20
CA GLU A 260 20.20 -11.62 -1.51
C GLU A 260 19.07 -11.34 -2.49
N LEU A 261 19.30 -10.41 -3.41
CA LEU A 261 18.37 -10.14 -4.51
C LEU A 261 18.05 -11.46 -5.22
N GLN A 262 16.88 -12.02 -4.98
CA GLN A 262 16.41 -13.21 -5.67
C GLN A 262 15.96 -12.82 -7.08
N ILE A 263 16.94 -12.49 -7.93
CA ILE A 263 16.67 -12.26 -9.34
C ILE A 263 16.20 -13.58 -9.95
N SER A 264 15.01 -13.54 -10.52
CA SER A 264 14.49 -14.70 -11.26
C SER A 264 15.04 -14.73 -12.70
N ALA A 265 15.00 -15.90 -13.33
CA ALA A 265 15.35 -15.99 -14.74
C ALA A 265 14.42 -15.14 -15.60
N GLU A 266 13.13 -15.03 -15.25
CA GLU A 266 12.12 -14.23 -15.93
C GLU A 266 12.42 -12.72 -15.90
N ASP A 267 13.01 -12.22 -14.82
CA ASP A 267 13.39 -10.81 -14.71
C ASP A 267 14.52 -10.45 -15.69
N ILE A 268 15.45 -11.37 -15.89
CA ILE A 268 16.52 -11.24 -16.89
C ILE A 268 15.94 -11.35 -18.30
N LEU A 269 15.12 -12.37 -18.56
CA LEU A 269 14.45 -12.59 -19.84
C LEU A 269 13.54 -11.46 -20.28
N SER A 270 12.87 -10.81 -19.34
CA SER A 270 12.02 -9.64 -19.60
C SER A 270 12.80 -8.34 -19.79
N GLY A 271 14.10 -8.32 -19.44
CA GLY A 271 14.95 -7.13 -19.47
C GLY A 271 14.66 -6.12 -18.36
N LYS A 272 14.02 -6.54 -17.28
CA LYS A 272 13.76 -5.71 -16.08
C LYS A 272 15.03 -5.46 -15.27
N VAL A 273 15.92 -6.45 -15.22
CA VAL A 273 17.21 -6.37 -14.52
C VAL A 273 18.29 -5.98 -15.53
N LYS A 274 19.03 -4.93 -15.21
CA LYS A 274 20.20 -4.50 -15.99
C LYS A 274 21.47 -5.05 -15.38
N SER A 275 22.42 -5.42 -16.20
CA SER A 275 23.75 -5.90 -15.76
C SER A 275 24.48 -4.92 -14.85
N GLY A 276 24.23 -3.60 -15.02
CA GLY A 276 24.78 -2.54 -14.17
C GLY A 276 24.43 -2.71 -12.69
N ASP A 277 23.28 -3.32 -12.42
CA ASP A 277 22.78 -3.56 -11.06
C ASP A 277 23.52 -4.71 -10.36
N LEU A 278 24.31 -5.50 -11.11
CA LEU A 278 25.00 -6.70 -10.62
C LEU A 278 26.52 -6.67 -10.83
N LYS A 279 27.09 -5.54 -11.22
CA LYS A 279 28.57 -5.45 -11.46
C LYS A 279 29.39 -5.75 -10.20
N ASP A 280 28.83 -5.44 -9.05
CA ASP A 280 29.49 -5.64 -7.75
C ASP A 280 28.90 -6.84 -6.98
N ALA A 281 28.06 -7.67 -7.65
CA ALA A 281 27.43 -8.84 -7.04
C ALA A 281 28.49 -9.92 -6.71
N PRO A 282 28.36 -10.61 -5.55
CA PRO A 282 29.23 -11.72 -5.18
C PRO A 282 29.19 -12.85 -6.21
N ALA A 283 30.31 -13.55 -6.41
CA ALA A 283 30.39 -14.66 -7.35
C ALA A 283 29.38 -15.78 -7.08
N SER A 284 29.01 -16.01 -5.82
CA SER A 284 27.97 -16.96 -5.41
C SER A 284 26.59 -16.57 -5.94
N GLN A 285 26.25 -15.29 -5.91
CA GLN A 285 24.98 -14.77 -6.44
C GLN A 285 24.92 -14.93 -7.96
N LEU A 286 26.01 -14.60 -8.64
CA LEU A 286 26.11 -14.76 -10.11
C LEU A 286 26.02 -16.25 -10.51
N ALA A 287 26.62 -17.16 -9.75
CA ALA A 287 26.50 -18.59 -9.99
C ALA A 287 25.04 -19.08 -9.82
N GLY A 288 24.35 -18.62 -8.80
CA GLY A 288 22.93 -18.93 -8.58
C GLY A 288 22.03 -18.43 -9.74
N LEU A 289 22.37 -17.26 -10.33
CA LEU A 289 21.66 -16.76 -11.52
C LEU A 289 21.88 -17.64 -12.75
N VAL A 290 23.10 -18.14 -12.96
CA VAL A 290 23.42 -19.08 -14.05
C VAL A 290 22.58 -20.36 -13.91
N GLU A 291 22.45 -20.88 -12.69
CA GLU A 291 21.61 -22.05 -12.43
C GLU A 291 20.14 -21.81 -12.74
N LYS A 292 19.59 -20.64 -12.31
CA LYS A 292 18.20 -20.26 -12.61
C LYS A 292 17.95 -20.10 -14.11
N ILE A 293 18.86 -19.42 -14.83
CA ILE A 293 18.78 -19.25 -16.29
C ILE A 293 18.81 -20.63 -16.98
N SER A 294 19.70 -21.52 -16.51
CA SER A 294 19.87 -22.87 -17.07
C SER A 294 18.64 -23.75 -16.84
N ALA A 295 18.06 -23.70 -15.63
CA ALA A 295 16.82 -24.42 -15.28
C ALA A 295 15.65 -23.92 -16.13
N HIS A 296 15.49 -22.61 -16.24
CA HIS A 296 14.45 -22.02 -17.08
C HIS A 296 14.62 -22.38 -18.57
N ALA A 297 15.88 -22.40 -19.06
CA ALA A 297 16.19 -22.79 -20.44
C ALA A 297 15.81 -24.24 -20.74
N LYS A 298 15.91 -25.14 -19.74
CA LYS A 298 15.54 -26.55 -19.85
C LYS A 298 14.03 -26.73 -20.01
N GLU A 299 13.26 -25.98 -19.24
CA GLU A 299 11.80 -26.16 -19.12
C GLU A 299 11.03 -25.36 -20.15
N ASN A 300 11.56 -24.21 -20.58
CA ASN A 300 10.86 -23.24 -21.42
C ASN A 300 11.57 -22.96 -22.74
N ASN A 301 10.80 -22.69 -23.79
CA ASN A 301 11.33 -22.20 -25.07
C ASN A 301 11.34 -20.67 -25.07
N TRP A 302 12.49 -20.07 -25.30
CA TRP A 302 12.67 -18.63 -25.33
C TRP A 302 12.24 -18.00 -26.64
N LYS A 303 11.60 -16.84 -26.56
CA LYS A 303 11.32 -16.01 -27.74
C LYS A 303 12.59 -15.25 -28.16
N ALA A 304 12.65 -14.82 -29.40
CA ALA A 304 13.81 -14.10 -29.93
C ALA A 304 14.21 -12.85 -29.08
N LYS A 305 13.26 -12.18 -28.45
CA LYS A 305 13.51 -11.03 -27.55
C LYS A 305 14.18 -11.49 -26.26
N GLU A 306 13.76 -12.62 -25.72
CA GLU A 306 14.29 -13.19 -24.46
C GLU A 306 15.73 -13.71 -24.66
N VAL A 307 16.00 -14.35 -25.79
CA VAL A 307 17.38 -14.75 -26.16
C VAL A 307 18.31 -13.54 -26.23
N LYS A 308 17.86 -12.45 -26.84
CA LYS A 308 18.64 -11.20 -26.92
C LYS A 308 18.88 -10.58 -25.55
N ALA A 309 17.88 -10.62 -24.67
CA ALA A 309 18.02 -10.10 -23.30
C ALA A 309 19.06 -10.88 -22.49
N VAL A 310 19.01 -12.21 -22.52
CA VAL A 310 20.00 -13.08 -21.85
C VAL A 310 21.40 -12.88 -22.45
N ALA A 311 21.51 -12.79 -23.78
CA ALA A 311 22.80 -12.55 -24.43
C ALA A 311 23.43 -11.22 -24.03
N ALA A 312 22.65 -10.12 -24.10
CA ALA A 312 23.11 -8.79 -23.69
C ALA A 312 23.50 -8.74 -22.21
N PHE A 313 22.68 -9.31 -21.35
CA PHE A 313 22.92 -9.39 -19.91
C PHE A 313 24.24 -10.15 -19.59
N ALA A 314 24.46 -11.30 -20.24
CA ALA A 314 25.67 -12.08 -20.05
C ALA A 314 26.93 -11.36 -20.59
N GLU A 315 26.83 -10.66 -21.73
CA GLU A 315 27.93 -9.91 -22.32
C GLU A 315 28.39 -8.74 -21.42
N GLU A 316 27.45 -8.03 -20.82
CA GLU A 316 27.72 -6.85 -19.98
C GLU A 316 28.35 -7.20 -18.63
N LEU A 317 28.03 -8.37 -18.05
CA LEU A 317 28.63 -8.84 -16.78
C LEU A 317 30.05 -9.39 -16.90
N GLY A 318 30.47 -9.70 -18.11
CA GLY A 318 31.87 -10.04 -18.37
C GLY A 318 32.14 -11.50 -18.73
N GLY A 319 33.45 -11.77 -19.06
CA GLY A 319 33.84 -12.97 -19.78
C GLY A 319 33.54 -14.29 -19.07
N GLU A 320 33.78 -14.41 -17.78
CA GLU A 320 33.55 -15.64 -17.01
C GLU A 320 32.06 -15.96 -16.93
N PHE A 321 31.22 -14.99 -16.62
CA PHE A 321 29.78 -15.15 -16.55
C PHE A 321 29.18 -15.51 -17.91
N LEU A 322 29.66 -14.90 -18.98
CA LEU A 322 29.28 -15.23 -20.34
C LEU A 322 29.49 -16.72 -20.67
N ILE A 323 30.68 -17.23 -20.29
CA ILE A 323 31.03 -18.66 -20.51
C ILE A 323 30.12 -19.54 -19.64
N GLN A 324 29.86 -19.16 -18.40
CA GLN A 324 29.03 -19.95 -17.50
C GLN A 324 27.58 -20.03 -17.98
N VAL A 325 26.97 -18.91 -18.40
CA VAL A 325 25.61 -18.87 -18.96
C VAL A 325 25.51 -19.73 -20.20
N PHE A 326 26.45 -19.56 -21.15
CA PHE A 326 26.45 -20.35 -22.38
C PHE A 326 26.56 -21.87 -22.09
N THR A 327 27.50 -22.23 -21.21
CA THR A 327 27.71 -23.64 -20.81
C THR A 327 26.51 -24.21 -20.06
N GLY A 328 25.87 -23.42 -19.21
CA GLY A 328 24.65 -23.78 -18.47
C GLY A 328 23.48 -24.07 -19.41
N VAL A 329 23.24 -23.19 -20.39
CA VAL A 329 22.19 -23.42 -21.41
C VAL A 329 22.52 -24.59 -22.33
N GLN A 330 23.78 -24.80 -22.62
CA GLN A 330 24.24 -26.00 -23.39
C GLN A 330 23.96 -27.29 -22.61
N LYS A 331 24.29 -27.33 -21.32
CA LYS A 331 24.00 -28.48 -20.42
C LYS A 331 22.51 -28.73 -20.24
N ALA A 332 21.68 -27.66 -20.29
CA ALA A 332 20.22 -27.78 -20.24
C ALA A 332 19.62 -28.55 -21.42
N GLY A 333 20.36 -28.69 -22.55
CA GLY A 333 20.02 -29.57 -23.66
C GLY A 333 18.89 -29.05 -24.59
N ASN A 334 18.32 -27.88 -24.33
CA ASN A 334 17.26 -27.34 -25.17
C ASN A 334 17.83 -26.61 -26.41
N MET A 335 17.86 -27.34 -27.55
CA MET A 335 18.41 -26.82 -28.80
C MET A 335 17.67 -25.59 -29.35
N LYS A 336 16.38 -25.43 -29.03
CA LYS A 336 15.61 -24.24 -29.46
C LYS A 336 16.10 -22.94 -28.81
N ASN A 337 16.68 -23.04 -27.62
CA ASN A 337 17.31 -21.92 -26.91
C ASN A 337 18.80 -21.80 -27.27
N LEU A 338 19.50 -22.94 -27.33
CA LEU A 338 20.93 -22.94 -27.56
C LEU A 338 21.34 -22.40 -28.94
N LEU A 339 20.68 -22.82 -30.02
CA LEU A 339 21.03 -22.37 -31.38
C LEU A 339 20.89 -20.85 -31.57
N PRO A 340 19.79 -20.20 -31.16
CA PRO A 340 19.71 -18.74 -31.23
C PRO A 340 20.70 -18.03 -30.30
N LEU A 341 20.97 -18.56 -29.10
CA LEU A 341 21.95 -17.99 -28.17
C LEU A 341 23.37 -18.08 -28.75
N ASN A 342 23.73 -19.24 -29.34
CA ASN A 342 25.02 -19.42 -29.99
C ASN A 342 25.25 -18.43 -31.14
N LYS A 343 24.21 -18.07 -31.90
CA LYS A 343 24.29 -17.02 -32.93
C LYS A 343 24.61 -15.65 -32.37
N GLN A 344 24.22 -15.36 -31.14
CA GLN A 344 24.44 -14.06 -30.49
C GLN A 344 25.83 -13.97 -29.85
N ILE A 345 26.20 -14.94 -29.03
CA ILE A 345 27.39 -14.87 -28.16
C ILE A 345 28.43 -15.97 -28.40
N GLY A 346 28.15 -16.96 -29.25
CA GLY A 346 29.04 -18.14 -29.44
C GLY A 346 30.46 -17.78 -29.87
N MET A 347 30.66 -16.84 -30.79
CA MET A 347 32.01 -16.41 -31.19
C MET A 347 32.79 -15.77 -30.03
N LYS A 348 32.15 -14.92 -29.25
CA LYS A 348 32.77 -14.29 -28.06
C LYS A 348 33.17 -15.31 -27.00
N VAL A 349 32.33 -16.34 -26.79
CA VAL A 349 32.65 -17.42 -25.86
C VAL A 349 33.90 -18.18 -26.32
N VAL A 350 34.02 -18.49 -27.62
CA VAL A 350 35.21 -19.19 -28.18
C VAL A 350 36.47 -18.33 -28.01
N GLU A 351 36.38 -17.01 -28.28
CA GLU A 351 37.51 -16.08 -28.10
C GLU A 351 37.97 -16.04 -26.67
N LEU A 352 37.05 -15.93 -25.70
CA LEU A 352 37.34 -15.88 -24.27
C LEU A 352 37.96 -17.19 -23.75
N VAL A 353 37.44 -18.35 -24.18
CA VAL A 353 38.01 -19.65 -23.83
C VAL A 353 39.41 -19.82 -24.39
N ASN A 354 39.68 -19.37 -25.62
CA ASN A 354 41.00 -19.42 -26.21
C ASN A 354 42.00 -18.47 -25.51
N ALA A 355 41.57 -17.29 -25.16
CA ALA A 355 42.37 -16.32 -24.40
C ALA A 355 42.75 -16.90 -23.00
N ALA A 356 41.79 -17.47 -22.29
CA ALA A 356 42.04 -18.10 -20.98
C ALA A 356 43.04 -19.26 -21.08
N ARG A 357 43.01 -20.07 -22.15
CA ARG A 357 43.99 -21.16 -22.38
C ARG A 357 45.38 -20.63 -22.74
N ALA A 358 45.47 -19.46 -23.36
CA ALA A 358 46.78 -18.86 -23.72
C ALA A 358 47.49 -18.26 -22.49
N THR A 359 46.73 -17.83 -21.47
CA THR A 359 47.28 -17.26 -20.24
C THR A 359 47.73 -18.31 -19.21
N GLN A 360 47.33 -19.58 -19.40
CA GLN A 360 47.75 -20.73 -18.56
C GLN A 360 48.96 -21.48 -19.09
N LYS A 361 49.52 -21.07 -20.22
CA LYS A 361 50.80 -21.56 -20.76
C LYS A 361 51.91 -20.51 -20.49
#